data_88ddad8a96bb134c9e032f825e40e9d8
#
_entry.id   88ddad8a96bb134c9e032f825e40e9d8
#
_cell.length_a   1.000
_cell.length_b   1.000
_cell.length_c   1.000
_cell.angle_alpha   90.00
_cell.angle_beta   90.00
_cell.angle_gamma   90.00
#
_symmetry.space_group_name_H-M   'P 1'
#
loop_
_entity.id
_entity.type
_entity.pdbx_description
1 polymer ?
#
loop_
_entity_poly.entity_id
_entity_poly.type
_entity_poly.pdbx_seq_one_letter_code
_entity_poly.pdbx_strand_id
1 'polypeptide(L)'
;MAISKILNMKDCGGHFHGKHLKRALDYVMNPDKTQDGRLVGAINCQVDTAFEQMKETKRNFGKIDKRQGYHIILSFKENEVNPDTAFEITQKFVEEYLGKSYEAVLVVHDNTAHVHSHIVFNSVSFVDGKKYRYEKGDWAKYIQPITNRLCQEYGLSLIHISEPTRH
;
A
#
# COMPACT_ATOMS: atom_id res chain seq x y z
N MET A 1 11.83 9.93 -9.64
CA MET A 1 11.86 8.62 -9.02
C MET A 1 11.10 8.63 -7.70
N ALA A 2 10.39 7.56 -7.40
CA ALA A 2 9.58 7.50 -6.19
C ALA A 2 10.39 7.06 -4.99
N ILE A 3 10.05 7.62 -3.83
CA ILE A 3 10.59 7.20 -2.54
C ILE A 3 9.48 6.42 -1.83
N SER A 4 9.79 5.20 -1.41
CA SER A 4 8.83 4.35 -0.71
C SER A 4 8.96 4.49 0.80
N LYS A 5 7.84 4.25 1.49
CA LYS A 5 7.76 4.33 2.94
C LYS A 5 6.71 3.34 3.42
N ILE A 6 6.96 2.69 4.55
CA ILE A 6 5.96 1.80 5.15
C ILE A 6 5.59 2.30 6.54
N LEU A 7 4.28 2.27 6.83
CA LEU A 7 3.72 2.69 8.11
C LEU A 7 2.95 1.54 8.72
N ASN A 8 3.13 1.34 10.01
CA ASN A 8 2.37 0.34 10.76
C ASN A 8 1.09 0.96 11.28
N MET A 9 -0.01 0.21 11.18
CA MET A 9 -1.23 0.61 11.88
C MET A 9 -1.09 0.25 13.36
N LYS A 10 -1.83 0.96 14.20
CA LYS A 10 -1.81 0.72 15.64
C LYS A 10 -2.29 -0.70 15.94
N ASP A 11 -1.60 -1.38 16.85
CA ASP A 11 -2.00 -2.70 17.32
C ASP A 11 -3.26 -2.57 18.17
N CYS A 12 -4.26 -3.41 17.90
CA CYS A 12 -5.54 -3.39 18.63
C CYS A 12 -5.55 -4.28 19.87
N GLY A 13 -4.44 -4.94 20.17
CA GLY A 13 -4.37 -5.86 21.30
C GLY A 13 -5.19 -7.11 21.08
N GLY A 14 -5.73 -7.67 22.17
CA GLY A 14 -6.48 -8.93 22.12
C GLY A 14 -7.93 -8.80 21.66
N HIS A 15 -8.40 -7.60 21.39
CA HIS A 15 -9.79 -7.36 20.97
C HIS A 15 -9.82 -6.88 19.54
N PHE A 16 -10.77 -7.41 18.77
CA PHE A 16 -10.96 -6.92 17.41
C PHE A 16 -11.66 -5.57 17.44
N HIS A 17 -11.08 -4.60 16.77
CA HIS A 17 -11.83 -3.49 16.23
C HIS A 17 -11.14 -3.07 14.94
N GLY A 18 -11.89 -3.11 13.86
CA GLY A 18 -11.38 -2.77 12.54
C GLY A 18 -11.23 -1.29 12.28
N LYS A 19 -11.34 -0.46 13.31
CA LYS A 19 -11.40 0.99 13.19
C LYS A 19 -10.19 1.59 12.47
N HIS A 20 -8.99 1.13 12.81
CA HIS A 20 -7.79 1.67 12.18
C HIS A 20 -7.70 1.31 10.71
N LEU A 21 -8.03 0.06 10.37
CA LEU A 21 -8.02 -0.39 8.98
C LEU A 21 -9.11 0.30 8.17
N LYS A 22 -10.32 0.37 8.72
CA LYS A 22 -11.43 1.01 8.03
C LYS A 22 -11.18 2.48 7.78
N ARG A 23 -10.63 3.18 8.76
CA ARG A 23 -10.28 4.60 8.61
C ARG A 23 -9.20 4.81 7.56
N ALA A 24 -8.19 3.94 7.54
CA ALA A 24 -7.13 4.02 6.54
C ALA A 24 -7.70 3.82 5.14
N LEU A 25 -8.57 2.82 4.96
CA LEU A 25 -9.19 2.55 3.67
C LEU A 25 -10.06 3.72 3.22
N ASP A 26 -10.90 4.24 4.12
CA ASP A 26 -11.77 5.37 3.81
C ASP A 26 -10.96 6.62 3.45
N TYR A 27 -9.88 6.86 4.18
CA TYR A 27 -9.02 8.02 3.93
C TYR A 27 -8.36 7.94 2.55
N VAL A 28 -7.76 6.80 2.22
CA VAL A 28 -7.02 6.69 0.95
C VAL A 28 -7.97 6.65 -0.24
N MET A 29 -9.17 6.11 -0.09
CA MET A 29 -10.16 6.03 -1.18
C MET A 29 -11.00 7.28 -1.34
N ASN A 30 -10.69 8.37 -0.64
CA ASN A 30 -11.46 9.61 -0.70
C ASN A 30 -11.59 10.10 -2.15
N PRO A 31 -12.82 10.26 -2.66
CA PRO A 31 -13.02 10.68 -4.06
C PRO A 31 -12.35 12.01 -4.42
N ASP A 32 -12.27 12.93 -3.46
CA ASP A 32 -11.66 14.24 -3.68
C ASP A 32 -10.16 14.15 -3.99
N LYS A 33 -9.52 13.04 -3.61
CA LYS A 33 -8.08 12.85 -3.81
C LYS A 33 -7.76 11.87 -4.93
N THR A 34 -8.75 11.13 -5.43
CA THR A 34 -8.56 10.03 -6.36
C THR A 34 -9.32 10.21 -7.67
N GLN A 35 -9.63 11.44 -8.05
CA GLN A 35 -10.41 11.76 -9.25
C GLN A 35 -11.73 10.98 -9.27
N ASP A 36 -12.54 11.16 -8.21
CA ASP A 36 -13.84 10.52 -8.03
C ASP A 36 -13.78 8.99 -8.08
N GLY A 37 -12.70 8.42 -7.54
CA GLY A 37 -12.51 6.97 -7.46
C GLY A 37 -11.87 6.36 -8.69
N ARG A 38 -11.53 7.14 -9.71
CA ARG A 38 -10.88 6.63 -10.91
C ARG A 38 -9.50 6.06 -10.63
N LEU A 39 -8.80 6.63 -9.66
CA LEU A 39 -7.45 6.23 -9.29
C LEU A 39 -7.43 5.30 -8.08
N VAL A 40 -8.40 4.41 -8.00
CA VAL A 40 -8.52 3.41 -6.95
C VAL A 40 -8.57 2.02 -7.57
N GLY A 41 -7.81 1.08 -7.02
CA GLY A 41 -7.80 -0.30 -7.46
C GLY A 41 -7.63 -1.25 -6.30
N ALA A 42 -7.74 -2.54 -6.57
CA ALA A 42 -7.57 -3.57 -5.55
C ALA A 42 -6.91 -4.81 -6.14
N ILE A 43 -6.18 -5.52 -5.31
CA ILE A 43 -5.54 -6.78 -5.67
C ILE A 43 -6.03 -7.82 -4.66
N ASN A 44 -6.51 -8.96 -5.17
CA ASN A 44 -7.03 -10.09 -4.37
C ASN A 44 -8.27 -9.76 -3.55
N CYS A 45 -8.85 -8.60 -3.75
CA CYS A 45 -10.12 -8.20 -3.14
C CYS A 45 -10.79 -7.20 -4.08
N GLN A 46 -12.01 -6.78 -3.71
CA GLN A 46 -12.76 -5.79 -4.46
C GLN A 46 -12.75 -4.47 -3.73
N VAL A 47 -12.67 -3.38 -4.48
CA VAL A 47 -12.63 -2.03 -3.90
C VAL A 47 -13.80 -1.78 -2.94
N ASP A 48 -15.01 -2.11 -3.37
CA ASP A 48 -16.22 -1.77 -2.60
C ASP A 48 -16.35 -2.55 -1.31
N THR A 49 -15.75 -3.73 -1.23
CA THR A 49 -15.90 -4.64 -0.09
C THR A 49 -14.55 -5.01 0.53
N ALA A 50 -13.52 -4.20 0.28
CA ALA A 50 -12.16 -4.53 0.72
C ALA A 50 -12.07 -4.74 2.24
N PHE A 51 -12.67 -3.85 3.02
CA PHE A 51 -12.62 -3.98 4.48
C PHE A 51 -13.26 -5.28 4.94
N GLU A 52 -14.45 -5.59 4.44
CA GLU A 52 -15.18 -6.81 4.80
C GLU A 52 -14.42 -8.06 4.39
N GLN A 53 -13.80 -8.05 3.22
CA GLN A 53 -13.00 -9.18 2.74
C GLN A 53 -11.74 -9.38 3.58
N MET A 54 -11.05 -8.30 3.94
CA MET A 54 -9.89 -8.36 4.81
C MET A 54 -10.25 -8.86 6.21
N LYS A 55 -11.40 -8.44 6.72
CA LYS A 55 -11.92 -8.91 8.00
C LYS A 55 -12.26 -10.39 7.95
N GLU A 56 -12.90 -10.83 6.87
CA GLU A 56 -13.26 -12.24 6.70
C GLU A 56 -12.02 -13.13 6.62
N THR A 57 -10.99 -12.71 5.92
CA THR A 57 -9.72 -13.44 5.88
C THR A 57 -9.14 -13.64 7.27
N LYS A 58 -9.12 -12.57 8.08
CA LYS A 58 -8.66 -12.67 9.47
C LYS A 58 -9.49 -13.66 10.27
N ARG A 59 -10.80 -13.58 10.11
CA ARG A 59 -11.73 -14.46 10.82
C ARG A 59 -11.52 -15.92 10.43
N ASN A 60 -11.34 -16.20 9.14
CA ASN A 60 -11.14 -17.56 8.64
C ASN A 60 -9.89 -18.22 9.23
N PHE A 61 -8.87 -17.44 9.55
CA PHE A 61 -7.64 -17.96 10.14
C PHE A 61 -7.55 -17.73 11.63
N GLY A 62 -8.61 -17.20 12.26
CA GLY A 62 -8.63 -16.96 13.70
C GLY A 62 -7.67 -15.87 14.17
N LYS A 63 -7.37 -14.90 13.33
CA LYS A 63 -6.36 -13.87 13.61
C LYS A 63 -6.95 -12.45 13.47
N ILE A 64 -8.07 -12.21 14.12
CA ILE A 64 -8.77 -10.92 14.03
C ILE A 64 -8.23 -9.86 14.99
N ASP A 65 -7.32 -10.24 15.87
CA ASP A 65 -6.77 -9.34 16.88
C ASP A 65 -5.48 -8.66 16.43
N LYS A 66 -4.96 -7.80 17.27
CA LYS A 66 -3.68 -7.10 17.10
C LYS A 66 -3.67 -6.19 15.89
N ARG A 67 -2.58 -6.15 15.13
CA ARG A 67 -2.44 -5.21 14.02
C ARG A 67 -3.31 -5.64 12.85
N GLN A 68 -4.11 -4.72 12.33
CA GLN A 68 -5.10 -5.03 11.31
C GLN A 68 -4.58 -4.90 9.89
N GLY A 69 -3.58 -4.06 9.68
CA GLY A 69 -3.05 -3.86 8.34
C GLY A 69 -1.82 -2.98 8.33
N TYR A 70 -1.34 -2.70 7.14
CA TYR A 70 -0.15 -1.87 6.91
C TYR A 70 -0.41 -0.91 5.77
N HIS A 71 0.39 0.15 5.71
CA HIS A 71 0.22 1.21 4.74
C HIS A 71 1.58 1.51 4.11
N ILE A 72 1.69 1.36 2.79
CA ILE A 72 2.89 1.72 2.05
C ILE A 72 2.57 2.97 1.23
N ILE A 73 3.51 3.90 1.18
CA ILE A 73 3.37 5.13 0.41
C ILE A 73 4.51 5.21 -0.60
N LEU A 74 4.18 5.52 -1.85
CA LEU A 74 5.16 5.85 -2.88
C LEU A 74 5.00 7.33 -3.21
N SER A 75 6.03 8.12 -2.94
CA SER A 75 6.02 9.57 -3.19
C SER A 75 6.84 9.87 -4.41
N PHE A 76 6.22 10.45 -5.43
CA PHE A 76 6.89 10.83 -6.67
C PHE A 76 7.33 12.28 -6.60
N LYS A 77 8.41 12.57 -7.31
CA LYS A 77 8.92 13.94 -7.39
C LYS A 77 7.92 14.79 -8.16
N GLU A 78 7.86 16.08 -7.83
CA GLU A 78 6.97 17.03 -8.51
C GLU A 78 7.19 17.02 -10.02
N ASN A 79 6.10 16.91 -10.77
CA ASN A 79 6.10 16.91 -12.24
C ASN A 79 6.88 15.75 -12.89
N GLU A 80 7.22 14.71 -12.11
CA GLU A 80 7.98 13.58 -12.63
C GLU A 80 7.08 12.57 -13.35
N VAL A 81 5.84 12.44 -12.91
CA VAL A 81 4.94 11.40 -13.38
C VAL A 81 3.51 11.93 -13.40
N ASN A 82 2.71 11.49 -14.38
CA ASN A 82 1.29 11.78 -14.33
C ASN A 82 0.58 10.73 -13.45
N PRO A 83 -0.66 11.03 -12.99
CA PRO A 83 -1.36 10.12 -12.09
C PRO A 83 -1.62 8.73 -12.68
N ASP A 84 -1.89 8.63 -13.97
CA ASP A 84 -2.15 7.33 -14.61
C ASP A 84 -0.91 6.45 -14.62
N THR A 85 0.24 7.02 -14.92
CA THR A 85 1.50 6.28 -14.87
C THR A 85 1.85 5.87 -13.44
N ALA A 86 1.62 6.76 -12.48
CA ALA A 86 1.80 6.43 -11.06
C ALA A 86 0.92 5.25 -10.65
N PHE A 87 -0.32 5.22 -11.15
CA PHE A 87 -1.23 4.12 -10.86
C PHE A 87 -0.70 2.80 -11.41
N GLU A 88 -0.21 2.79 -12.66
CA GLU A 88 0.37 1.58 -13.25
C GLU A 88 1.59 1.08 -12.46
N ILE A 89 2.48 1.98 -12.09
CA ILE A 89 3.66 1.63 -11.30
C ILE A 89 3.23 1.02 -9.96
N THR A 90 2.26 1.65 -9.32
CA THR A 90 1.75 1.18 -8.03
C THR A 90 1.11 -0.20 -8.15
N GLN A 91 0.32 -0.42 -9.20
CA GLN A 91 -0.30 -1.71 -9.43
C GLN A 91 0.74 -2.81 -9.61
N LYS A 92 1.77 -2.57 -10.41
CA LYS A 92 2.85 -3.53 -10.59
C LYS A 92 3.62 -3.79 -9.31
N PHE A 93 3.84 -2.74 -8.52
CA PHE A 93 4.48 -2.90 -7.22
C PHE A 93 3.68 -3.83 -6.31
N VAL A 94 2.38 -3.58 -6.20
CA VAL A 94 1.50 -4.39 -5.35
C VAL A 94 1.45 -5.84 -5.84
N GLU A 95 1.32 -6.05 -7.14
CA GLU A 95 1.29 -7.39 -7.71
C GLU A 95 2.58 -8.16 -7.39
N GLU A 96 3.72 -7.51 -7.49
CA GLU A 96 5.00 -8.16 -7.23
C GLU A 96 5.26 -8.40 -5.75
N TYR A 97 5.01 -7.41 -4.91
CA TYR A 97 5.37 -7.47 -3.50
C TYR A 97 4.32 -8.17 -2.64
N LEU A 98 3.05 -8.00 -2.96
CA LEU A 98 1.94 -8.47 -2.11
C LEU A 98 0.99 -9.44 -2.83
N GLY A 99 1.01 -9.46 -4.15
CA GLY A 99 -0.06 -10.08 -4.94
C GLY A 99 -0.26 -11.57 -4.75
N LYS A 100 0.71 -12.29 -4.23
CA LYS A 100 0.60 -13.73 -4.04
C LYS A 100 -0.10 -14.12 -2.74
N SER A 101 -0.16 -13.22 -1.77
CA SER A 101 -0.57 -13.59 -0.42
C SER A 101 -1.49 -12.61 0.30
N TYR A 102 -1.55 -11.36 -0.12
CA TYR A 102 -2.28 -10.34 0.64
C TYR A 102 -3.31 -9.63 -0.21
N GLU A 103 -4.43 -9.32 0.44
CA GLU A 103 -5.44 -8.42 -0.12
C GLU A 103 -4.98 -6.98 0.08
N ALA A 104 -5.07 -6.17 -0.96
CA ALA A 104 -4.58 -4.80 -0.92
C ALA A 104 -5.48 -3.87 -1.72
N VAL A 105 -5.59 -2.64 -1.25
CA VAL A 105 -6.18 -1.53 -1.99
C VAL A 105 -5.06 -0.57 -2.34
N LEU A 106 -5.03 -0.12 -3.58
CA LEU A 106 -4.03 0.84 -4.04
C LEU A 106 -4.73 2.05 -4.62
N VAL A 107 -4.20 3.22 -4.32
CA VAL A 107 -4.77 4.47 -4.79
C VAL A 107 -3.68 5.44 -5.19
N VAL A 108 -4.03 6.42 -6.02
CA VAL A 108 -3.16 7.55 -6.32
C VAL A 108 -3.86 8.83 -5.90
N HIS A 109 -3.19 9.64 -5.11
CA HIS A 109 -3.65 10.98 -4.72
C HIS A 109 -2.95 12.00 -5.61
N ASP A 110 -3.72 12.77 -6.34
CA ASP A 110 -3.20 13.78 -7.26
C ASP A 110 -3.70 15.19 -6.94
N ASN A 111 -4.23 15.38 -5.74
CA ASN A 111 -4.78 16.66 -5.33
C ASN A 111 -3.71 17.69 -4.92
N THR A 112 -2.45 17.35 -5.04
CA THR A 112 -1.32 18.24 -4.81
C THR A 112 -0.32 18.11 -5.94
N ALA A 113 0.69 18.99 -5.96
CA ALA A 113 1.73 18.97 -6.99
C ALA A 113 2.57 17.69 -6.96
N HIS A 114 2.69 17.08 -5.78
CA HIS A 114 3.39 15.81 -5.63
C HIS A 114 2.39 14.68 -5.69
N VAL A 115 2.56 13.77 -6.65
CA VAL A 115 1.72 12.60 -6.77
C VAL A 115 2.17 11.58 -5.72
N HIS A 116 1.21 11.07 -4.96
CA HIS A 116 1.46 10.05 -3.94
C HIS A 116 0.60 8.82 -4.21
N SER A 117 1.21 7.65 -4.15
CA SER A 117 0.46 6.40 -4.16
C SER A 117 0.35 5.89 -2.73
N HIS A 118 -0.81 5.36 -2.39
CA HIS A 118 -1.04 4.74 -1.08
C HIS A 118 -1.50 3.31 -1.29
N ILE A 119 -0.92 2.41 -0.52
CA ILE A 119 -1.25 0.98 -0.56
C ILE A 119 -1.62 0.57 0.85
N VAL A 120 -2.86 0.13 1.04
CA VAL A 120 -3.33 -0.39 2.35
C VAL A 120 -3.59 -1.88 2.16
N PHE A 121 -2.93 -2.72 2.95
CA PHE A 121 -3.08 -4.15 2.79
C PHE A 121 -3.33 -4.86 4.11
N ASN A 122 -3.94 -6.04 3.99
CA ASN A 122 -4.31 -6.85 5.13
C ASN A 122 -3.07 -7.40 5.84
N SER A 123 -3.14 -7.49 7.15
CA SER A 123 -2.05 -8.06 7.95
C SER A 123 -1.97 -9.57 7.89
N VAL A 124 -3.01 -10.24 7.39
CA VAL A 124 -3.10 -11.71 7.36
C VAL A 124 -3.19 -12.18 5.91
N SER A 125 -2.34 -13.15 5.55
CA SER A 125 -2.35 -13.75 4.23
C SER A 125 -3.65 -14.53 4.00
N PHE A 126 -4.27 -14.33 2.83
CA PHE A 126 -5.47 -15.09 2.48
C PHE A 126 -5.13 -16.50 2.02
N VAL A 127 -3.86 -16.81 1.79
CA VAL A 127 -3.41 -18.12 1.32
C VAL A 127 -3.14 -19.08 2.48
N ASP A 128 -2.34 -18.64 3.45
CA ASP A 128 -1.90 -19.52 4.55
C ASP A 128 -2.16 -18.95 5.94
N GLY A 129 -2.75 -17.76 6.03
CA GLY A 129 -3.06 -17.15 7.30
C GLY A 129 -1.88 -16.57 8.06
N LYS A 130 -0.71 -16.56 7.47
CA LYS A 130 0.46 -15.99 8.13
C LYS A 130 0.34 -14.47 8.18
N LYS A 131 0.76 -13.88 9.30
CA LYS A 131 0.79 -12.43 9.42
C LYS A 131 1.99 -11.85 8.70
N TYR A 132 1.78 -10.71 8.05
CA TYR A 132 2.87 -9.98 7.43
C TYR A 132 3.84 -9.52 8.51
N ARG A 133 5.12 -9.66 8.23
CA ARG A 133 6.19 -9.19 9.10
C ARG A 133 7.08 -8.24 8.34
N TYR A 134 7.24 -7.06 8.89
CA TYR A 134 8.23 -6.11 8.40
C TYR A 134 9.44 -6.17 9.33
N GLU A 135 10.58 -6.56 8.79
CA GLU A 135 11.81 -6.66 9.56
C GLU A 135 12.77 -5.56 9.17
N LYS A 136 13.68 -5.23 10.10
CA LYS A 136 14.70 -4.24 9.83
C LYS A 136 15.49 -4.63 8.58
N GLY A 137 15.62 -3.69 7.66
CA GLY A 137 16.31 -3.95 6.40
C GLY A 137 15.39 -4.33 5.24
N ASP A 138 14.14 -4.66 5.47
CA ASP A 138 13.22 -5.03 4.39
C ASP A 138 12.97 -3.89 3.42
N TRP A 139 12.98 -2.67 3.90
CA TRP A 139 12.83 -1.50 3.02
C TRP A 139 13.94 -1.47 1.97
N ALA A 140 15.18 -1.60 2.42
CA ALA A 140 16.34 -1.53 1.52
C ALA A 140 16.50 -2.78 0.67
N LYS A 141 16.00 -3.91 1.14
CA LYS A 141 16.17 -5.20 0.46
C LYS A 141 15.06 -5.49 -0.55
N TYR A 142 13.83 -5.06 -0.27
CA TYR A 142 12.67 -5.41 -1.11
C TYR A 142 11.90 -4.19 -1.60
N ILE A 143 11.46 -3.32 -0.70
CA ILE A 143 10.49 -2.28 -1.04
C ILE A 143 11.07 -1.23 -1.98
N GLN A 144 12.18 -0.62 -1.61
CA GLN A 144 12.78 0.43 -2.45
C GLN A 144 13.38 -0.12 -3.74
N PRO A 145 14.05 -1.28 -3.77
CA PRO A 145 14.54 -1.83 -5.03
C PRO A 145 13.46 -2.14 -6.06
N ILE A 146 12.30 -2.67 -5.63
CA ILE A 146 11.18 -2.89 -6.54
C ILE A 146 10.70 -1.55 -7.09
N THR A 147 10.55 -0.55 -6.22
CA THR A 147 10.16 0.80 -6.62
C THR A 147 11.13 1.39 -7.63
N ASN A 148 12.43 1.27 -7.37
CA ASN A 148 13.46 1.80 -8.27
C ASN A 148 13.39 1.13 -9.64
N ARG A 149 13.32 -0.19 -9.65
CA ARG A 149 13.27 -0.94 -10.91
C ARG A 149 12.05 -0.56 -11.75
N LEU A 150 10.90 -0.46 -11.11
CA LEU A 150 9.66 -0.07 -11.83
C LEU A 150 9.74 1.35 -12.37
N CYS A 151 10.30 2.28 -11.59
CA CYS A 151 10.49 3.64 -12.07
C CYS A 151 11.41 3.68 -13.28
N GLN A 152 12.48 2.87 -13.28
CA GLN A 152 13.37 2.76 -14.44
C GLN A 152 12.65 2.22 -15.66
N GLU A 153 11.79 1.21 -15.49
CA GLU A 153 11.04 0.63 -16.60
C GLU A 153 10.12 1.65 -17.27
N TYR A 154 9.67 2.64 -16.51
CA TYR A 154 8.81 3.71 -17.04
C TYR A 154 9.61 4.94 -17.46
N GLY A 155 10.94 4.85 -17.50
CA GLY A 155 11.77 5.94 -17.96
C GLY A 155 11.91 7.12 -17.01
N LEU A 156 11.57 6.94 -15.75
CA LEU A 156 11.72 8.00 -14.76
C LEU A 156 13.18 8.14 -14.38
N SER A 157 13.64 9.39 -14.24
CA SER A 157 15.04 9.66 -13.97
C SER A 157 15.50 9.04 -12.65
N LEU A 158 16.67 8.43 -12.70
CA LEU A 158 17.29 7.89 -11.52
C LEU A 158 17.96 9.01 -10.75
N ILE A 159 17.32 9.43 -9.69
CA ILE A 159 17.95 10.31 -8.75
C ILE A 159 18.63 9.43 -7.72
N HIS A 160 19.86 9.73 -7.42
CA HIS A 160 20.60 9.03 -6.38
C HIS A 160 19.96 9.40 -5.05
N ILE A 161 19.17 8.48 -4.52
CA ILE A 161 18.43 8.73 -3.29
C ILE A 161 19.09 7.97 -2.16
N SER A 162 19.47 8.69 -1.11
CA SER A 162 19.90 8.06 0.13
C SER A 162 18.66 7.56 0.86
N GLU A 163 18.87 6.56 1.71
CA GLU A 163 17.82 5.94 2.50
C GLU A 163 17.04 6.98 3.30
N PRO A 164 15.69 6.97 3.25
CA PRO A 164 14.88 7.98 3.92
C PRO A 164 14.72 7.74 5.42
N THR A 165 15.74 7.26 6.05
CA THR A 165 15.69 6.92 7.48
C THR A 165 16.14 8.03 8.38
N ARG A 166 16.42 9.16 7.82
CA ARG A 166 16.96 10.28 8.57
C ARG A 166 15.93 11.12 9.23
N HIS A 167 14.74 10.74 9.20
CA HIS A 167 13.67 11.59 9.70
C HIS A 167 12.70 10.83 10.50
#